data_b003b56a611fe003280836ccac6dad3a
#
_entry.id   b003b56a611fe003280836ccac6dad3a
#
_cell.length_a   1.000
_cell.length_b   1.000
_cell.length_c   1.000
_cell.angle_alpha   90.00
_cell.angle_beta   90.00
_cell.angle_gamma   90.00
#
_symmetry.space_group_name_H-M   'P 1'
#
loop_
_entity.id
_entity.type
_entity.pdbx_description
1 polymer ?
#
loop_
_entity_poly.entity_id
_entity_poly.type
_entity_poly.pdbx_seq_one_letter_code
_entity_poly.pdbx_strand_id
1 'polypeptide(L)'
;MLKYLKKIIYFILIFYLLAVVWGRFFNPIITWTQLGGLFQYQKLDREYVSYDEMGDYVKIAVIASEDQNYYKHDGFDFKAIERAMQNNEKGKRIQGGSTISQQTAKNIFLWNNRSWFRKGLETVFTFVIEKVWNKKIIMERYLNSIEMGQGVFGVEAASRYYFKKSAKNLTKSEAAWIAAVLPNPKKYDPKNPTPSLKRKHSWIMKQMNHIRLQE
;
A
#
# COMPACT_ATOMS: atom_id res chain seq x y z
N MET A 1 -35.07 -19.52 1.86
CA MET A 1 -34.20 -18.50 1.25
C MET A 1 -33.38 -17.75 2.30
N LEU A 2 -33.97 -17.08 3.29
CA LEU A 2 -33.27 -16.31 4.34
C LEU A 2 -32.25 -17.13 5.16
N LYS A 3 -32.55 -18.40 5.48
CA LYS A 3 -31.66 -19.32 6.23
C LYS A 3 -30.36 -19.61 5.43
N TYR A 4 -30.45 -19.80 4.12
CA TYR A 4 -29.27 -20.03 3.28
C TYR A 4 -28.45 -18.76 3.10
N LEU A 5 -29.08 -17.60 2.94
CA LEU A 5 -28.40 -16.30 2.88
C LEU A 5 -27.58 -16.03 4.15
N LYS A 6 -28.16 -16.29 5.34
CA LYS A 6 -27.42 -16.18 6.61
C LYS A 6 -26.18 -17.09 6.64
N LYS A 7 -26.32 -18.36 6.20
CA LYS A 7 -25.18 -19.30 6.14
C LYS A 7 -24.07 -18.81 5.22
N ILE A 8 -24.41 -18.26 4.06
CA ILE A 8 -23.44 -17.70 3.12
C ILE A 8 -22.71 -16.50 3.75
N ILE A 9 -23.45 -15.60 4.40
CA ILE A 9 -22.85 -14.44 5.08
C ILE A 9 -21.88 -14.91 6.18
N TYR A 10 -22.27 -15.86 7.04
CA TYR A 10 -21.37 -16.40 8.07
C TYR A 10 -20.14 -17.08 7.47
N PHE A 11 -20.28 -17.82 6.39
CA PHE A 11 -19.15 -18.44 5.68
C PHE A 11 -18.17 -17.37 5.17
N ILE A 12 -18.68 -16.32 4.53
CA ILE A 12 -17.86 -15.19 4.04
C ILE A 12 -17.12 -14.50 5.21
N LEU A 13 -17.80 -14.23 6.32
CA LEU A 13 -17.21 -13.60 7.49
C LEU A 13 -16.09 -14.46 8.10
N ILE A 14 -16.34 -15.76 8.26
CA ILE A 14 -15.35 -16.71 8.77
C ILE A 14 -14.15 -16.79 7.80
N PHE A 15 -14.39 -16.88 6.49
CA PHE A 15 -13.33 -16.90 5.48
C PHE A 15 -12.42 -15.68 5.58
N TYR A 16 -12.99 -14.48 5.66
CA TYR A 16 -12.19 -13.26 5.79
C TYR A 16 -11.46 -13.17 7.14
N LEU A 17 -12.09 -13.61 8.23
CA LEU A 17 -11.42 -13.67 9.53
C LEU A 17 -10.20 -14.61 9.48
N LEU A 18 -10.35 -15.80 8.91
CA LEU A 18 -9.25 -16.73 8.71
C LEU A 18 -8.17 -16.15 7.78
N ALA A 19 -8.56 -15.43 6.73
CA ALA A 19 -7.62 -14.77 5.83
C ALA A 19 -6.80 -13.66 6.55
N VAL A 20 -7.42 -12.91 7.47
CA VAL A 20 -6.70 -11.93 8.30
C VAL A 20 -5.72 -12.64 9.25
N VAL A 21 -6.16 -13.70 9.93
CA VAL A 21 -5.27 -14.48 10.81
C VAL A 21 -4.12 -15.09 10.03
N TRP A 22 -4.40 -15.70 8.88
CA TRP A 22 -3.37 -16.22 7.97
C TRP A 22 -2.38 -15.14 7.54
N GLY A 23 -2.89 -13.98 7.15
CA GLY A 23 -2.09 -12.82 6.70
C GLY A 23 -1.14 -12.28 7.79
N ARG A 24 -1.34 -12.62 9.07
CA ARG A 24 -0.38 -12.31 10.13
C ARG A 24 0.93 -13.06 9.95
N PHE A 25 0.88 -14.30 9.46
CA PHE A 25 2.03 -15.19 9.37
C PHE A 25 2.60 -15.32 7.96
N PHE A 26 1.74 -15.20 6.95
CA PHE A 26 2.09 -15.46 5.56
C PHE A 26 1.65 -14.32 4.64
N ASN A 27 2.39 -14.11 3.56
CA ASN A 27 1.94 -13.27 2.48
C ASN A 27 0.74 -13.91 1.75
N PRO A 28 -0.19 -13.12 1.19
CA PRO A 28 -1.31 -13.66 0.45
C PRO A 28 -0.82 -14.41 -0.80
N ILE A 29 -1.42 -15.57 -1.09
CA ILE A 29 -1.11 -16.35 -2.31
C ILE A 29 -1.32 -15.49 -3.56
N ILE A 30 -2.44 -14.77 -3.61
CA ILE A 30 -2.77 -13.76 -4.62
C ILE A 30 -3.76 -12.76 -4.03
N THR A 31 -3.68 -11.50 -4.45
CA THR A 31 -4.66 -10.47 -4.07
C THR A 31 -5.59 -10.14 -5.23
N TRP A 32 -6.76 -9.55 -4.93
CA TRP A 32 -7.69 -9.09 -5.98
C TRP A 32 -7.05 -8.07 -6.93
N THR A 33 -6.16 -7.21 -6.40
CA THR A 33 -5.43 -6.23 -7.22
C THR A 33 -4.41 -6.90 -8.14
N GLN A 34 -3.71 -7.93 -7.64
CA GLN A 34 -2.77 -8.74 -8.44
C GLN A 34 -3.49 -9.53 -9.52
N LEU A 35 -4.63 -10.15 -9.18
CA LEU A 35 -5.45 -10.88 -10.14
C LEU A 35 -5.96 -9.94 -11.25
N GLY A 36 -6.47 -8.77 -10.86
CA GLY A 36 -6.88 -7.73 -11.82
C GLY A 36 -5.73 -7.27 -12.72
N GLY A 37 -4.53 -7.09 -12.16
CA GLY A 37 -3.31 -6.77 -12.93
C GLY A 37 -2.93 -7.88 -13.92
N LEU A 38 -3.00 -9.14 -13.48
CA LEU A 38 -2.73 -10.29 -14.35
C LEU A 38 -3.64 -10.30 -15.59
N PHE A 39 -4.95 -10.10 -15.39
CA PHE A 39 -5.89 -10.03 -16.51
C PHE A 39 -5.70 -8.81 -17.40
N GLN A 40 -5.37 -7.64 -16.80
CA GLN A 40 -5.21 -6.39 -17.53
C GLN A 40 -3.92 -6.35 -18.36
N TYR A 41 -2.81 -6.86 -17.82
CA TYR A 41 -1.47 -6.73 -18.44
C TYR A 41 -0.92 -8.04 -18.98
N GLN A 42 -1.63 -9.16 -18.76
CA GLN A 42 -1.15 -10.52 -19.05
C GLN A 42 0.24 -10.79 -18.43
N LYS A 43 0.50 -10.10 -17.32
CA LYS A 43 1.77 -10.13 -16.59
C LYS A 43 1.51 -10.00 -15.10
N LEU A 44 2.19 -10.81 -14.31
CA LEU A 44 2.24 -10.72 -12.86
C LEU A 44 3.69 -10.90 -12.42
N ASP A 45 4.40 -9.78 -12.29
CA ASP A 45 5.77 -9.75 -11.78
C ASP A 45 5.69 -9.44 -10.28
N ARG A 46 6.06 -10.39 -9.44
CA ARG A 46 6.06 -10.25 -7.98
C ARG A 46 7.09 -11.19 -7.35
N GLU A 47 7.72 -10.70 -6.31
CA GLU A 47 8.62 -11.47 -5.46
C GLU A 47 8.42 -11.00 -4.02
N TYR A 48 8.09 -11.94 -3.13
CA TYR A 48 7.84 -11.64 -1.72
C TYR A 48 9.14 -11.76 -0.93
N VAL A 49 9.41 -10.75 -0.13
CA VAL A 49 10.56 -10.68 0.75
C VAL A 49 10.11 -10.33 2.17
N SER A 50 10.88 -10.75 3.17
CA SER A 50 10.61 -10.41 4.57
C SER A 50 10.86 -8.92 4.83
N TYR A 51 10.30 -8.40 5.91
CA TYR A 51 10.48 -7.00 6.32
C TYR A 51 11.97 -6.59 6.38
N ASP A 52 12.82 -7.47 6.90
CA ASP A 52 14.25 -7.19 7.10
C ASP A 52 15.04 -7.21 5.77
N GLU A 53 14.51 -7.87 4.74
CA GLU A 53 15.08 -7.92 3.39
C GLU A 53 14.64 -6.73 2.50
N MET A 54 13.66 -5.94 2.92
CA MET A 54 13.18 -4.79 2.13
C MET A 54 14.12 -3.59 2.14
N GLY A 55 15.08 -3.54 3.05
CA GLY A 55 15.93 -2.36 3.27
C GLY A 55 15.18 -1.18 3.93
N ASP A 56 15.90 -0.36 4.67
CA ASP A 56 15.26 0.72 5.46
C ASP A 56 14.83 1.91 4.62
N TYR A 57 15.59 2.24 3.59
CA TYR A 57 15.28 3.42 2.78
C TYR A 57 13.92 3.33 2.10
N VAL A 58 13.48 2.17 1.64
CA VAL A 58 12.17 2.06 0.99
C VAL A 58 11.03 2.16 2.00
N LYS A 59 11.17 1.60 3.19
CA LYS A 59 10.21 1.73 4.29
C LYS A 59 10.06 3.20 4.68
N ILE A 60 11.19 3.90 4.89
CA ILE A 60 11.23 5.33 5.20
C ILE A 60 10.62 6.16 4.07
N ALA A 61 10.93 5.87 2.80
CA ALA A 61 10.42 6.61 1.65
C ALA A 61 8.90 6.49 1.52
N VAL A 62 8.37 5.29 1.75
CA VAL A 62 6.93 5.02 1.68
C VAL A 62 6.19 5.71 2.84
N ILE A 63 6.69 5.63 4.07
CA ILE A 63 6.13 6.37 5.20
C ILE A 63 6.16 7.88 4.91
N ALA A 64 7.28 8.40 4.43
CA ALA A 64 7.43 9.81 4.09
C ALA A 64 6.46 10.29 3.00
N SER A 65 6.13 9.41 2.03
CA SER A 65 5.25 9.71 0.91
C SER A 65 3.77 9.57 1.23
N GLU A 66 3.40 8.50 1.91
CA GLU A 66 2.00 8.05 2.01
C GLU A 66 1.41 8.28 3.41
N ASP A 67 2.22 8.23 4.48
CA ASP A 67 1.69 8.20 5.84
C ASP A 67 2.72 8.63 6.88
N GLN A 68 3.03 9.92 6.97
CA GLN A 68 4.09 10.44 7.86
C GLN A 68 3.82 10.19 9.36
N ASN A 69 2.58 9.90 9.72
CA ASN A 69 2.17 9.57 11.08
C ASN A 69 1.95 8.07 11.31
N TYR A 70 2.48 7.20 10.46
CA TYR A 70 2.24 5.76 10.44
C TYR A 70 2.26 5.09 11.82
N TYR A 71 3.23 5.45 12.65
CA TYR A 71 3.38 4.90 14.00
C TYR A 71 2.56 5.62 15.08
N LYS A 72 1.82 6.70 14.72
CA LYS A 72 1.11 7.55 15.68
C LYS A 72 -0.41 7.38 15.66
N HIS A 73 -0.91 6.46 14.86
CA HIS A 73 -2.34 6.18 14.74
C HIS A 73 -2.62 4.69 14.59
N ASP A 74 -3.85 4.28 14.93
CA ASP A 74 -4.35 2.91 14.80
C ASP A 74 -5.19 2.78 13.52
N GLY A 75 -4.54 2.90 12.36
CA GLY A 75 -5.14 2.71 11.03
C GLY A 75 -5.76 3.95 10.41
N PHE A 76 -6.09 5.00 11.17
CA PHE A 76 -6.77 6.20 10.67
C PHE A 76 -6.08 7.47 11.18
N ASP A 77 -5.51 8.26 10.28
CA ASP A 77 -5.00 9.61 10.60
C ASP A 77 -6.11 10.65 10.36
N PHE A 78 -6.94 10.86 11.39
CA PHE A 78 -8.06 11.82 11.32
C PHE A 78 -7.60 13.24 11.03
N LYS A 79 -6.42 13.64 11.55
CA LYS A 79 -5.84 14.97 11.27
C LYS A 79 -5.41 15.11 9.81
N ALA A 80 -4.88 14.03 9.20
CA ALA A 80 -4.54 14.06 7.78
C ALA A 80 -5.80 14.06 6.90
N ILE A 81 -6.85 13.33 7.29
CA ILE A 81 -8.15 13.32 6.60
C ILE A 81 -8.76 14.74 6.63
N GLU A 82 -8.81 15.39 7.79
CA GLU A 82 -9.35 16.75 7.92
C GLU A 82 -8.56 17.75 7.06
N ARG A 83 -7.23 17.72 7.12
CA ARG A 83 -6.37 18.56 6.27
C ARG A 83 -6.61 18.32 4.78
N ALA A 84 -6.79 17.06 4.37
CA ALA A 84 -7.09 16.71 2.98
C ALA A 84 -8.45 17.27 2.55
N MET A 85 -9.47 17.18 3.37
CA MET A 85 -10.81 17.75 3.11
C MET A 85 -10.74 19.27 2.94
N GLN A 86 -10.11 19.99 3.87
CA GLN A 86 -9.94 21.45 3.80
C GLN A 86 -9.16 21.92 2.57
N ASN A 87 -8.12 21.16 2.16
CA ASN A 87 -7.36 21.49 0.95
C ASN A 87 -8.17 21.23 -0.34
N ASN A 88 -8.96 20.17 -0.36
CA ASN A 88 -9.81 19.84 -1.49
C ASN A 88 -10.94 20.86 -1.69
N GLU A 89 -11.55 21.33 -0.60
CA GLU A 89 -12.57 22.41 -0.62
C GLU A 89 -12.01 23.74 -1.14
N LYS A 90 -10.74 24.05 -0.84
CA LYS A 90 -10.07 25.27 -1.34
C LYS A 90 -9.59 25.16 -2.79
N GLY A 91 -10.01 24.14 -3.54
CA GLY A 91 -9.60 23.93 -4.93
C GLY A 91 -8.12 23.64 -5.13
N LYS A 92 -7.38 23.31 -4.06
CA LYS A 92 -5.99 22.87 -4.13
C LYS A 92 -5.94 21.47 -4.74
N ARG A 93 -4.73 21.04 -5.14
CA ARG A 93 -4.51 19.70 -5.67
C ARG A 93 -5.12 18.65 -4.72
N ILE A 94 -5.96 17.75 -5.27
CA ILE A 94 -6.61 16.67 -4.51
C ILE A 94 -5.53 15.89 -3.75
N GLN A 95 -5.63 15.92 -2.42
CA GLN A 95 -4.79 15.14 -1.53
C GLN A 95 -5.58 13.94 -1.03
N GLY A 96 -4.95 12.76 -1.05
CA GLY A 96 -5.48 11.56 -0.41
C GLY A 96 -5.18 11.59 1.09
N GLY A 97 -6.17 11.22 1.90
CA GLY A 97 -6.00 11.05 3.36
C GLY A 97 -5.97 9.58 3.79
N SER A 98 -5.72 8.64 2.86
CA SER A 98 -5.67 7.21 3.19
C SER A 98 -4.30 6.82 3.74
N THR A 99 -4.29 6.10 4.87
CA THR A 99 -3.10 5.58 5.52
C THR A 99 -2.54 4.33 4.82
N ILE A 100 -1.32 3.93 5.16
CA ILE A 100 -0.72 2.66 4.72
C ILE A 100 -1.61 1.49 5.13
N SER A 101 -2.17 1.48 6.34
CA SER A 101 -3.07 0.42 6.80
C SER A 101 -4.35 0.32 5.97
N GLN A 102 -4.97 1.44 5.61
CA GLN A 102 -6.13 1.46 4.72
C GLN A 102 -5.79 0.97 3.32
N GLN A 103 -4.63 1.36 2.79
CA GLN A 103 -4.14 0.87 1.51
C GLN A 103 -3.85 -0.63 1.54
N THR A 104 -3.30 -1.14 2.65
CA THR A 104 -3.04 -2.58 2.85
C THR A 104 -4.35 -3.36 2.87
N ALA A 105 -5.32 -2.94 3.67
CA ALA A 105 -6.64 -3.55 3.74
C ALA A 105 -7.31 -3.61 2.36
N LYS A 106 -7.29 -2.50 1.63
CA LYS A 106 -7.81 -2.43 0.26
C LYS A 106 -7.11 -3.41 -0.68
N ASN A 107 -5.78 -3.38 -0.73
CA ASN A 107 -5.03 -4.15 -1.73
C ASN A 107 -5.06 -5.66 -1.49
N ILE A 108 -5.17 -6.11 -0.24
CA ILE A 108 -5.17 -7.54 0.10
C ILE A 108 -6.56 -8.12 0.02
N PHE A 109 -7.57 -7.45 0.59
CA PHE A 109 -8.89 -8.05 0.81
C PHE A 109 -9.97 -7.57 -0.16
N LEU A 110 -9.74 -6.46 -0.90
CA LEU A 110 -10.78 -5.82 -1.70
C LEU A 110 -10.36 -5.61 -3.15
N TRP A 111 -11.36 -5.36 -3.99
CA TRP A 111 -11.21 -5.11 -5.42
C TRP A 111 -10.94 -3.63 -5.75
N ASN A 112 -10.47 -3.35 -6.97
CA ASN A 112 -10.04 -2.01 -7.39
C ASN A 112 -11.17 -1.02 -7.73
N ASN A 113 -12.45 -1.43 -7.74
CA ASN A 113 -13.53 -0.55 -8.13
C ASN A 113 -13.85 0.50 -7.04
N ARG A 114 -14.16 1.74 -7.42
CA ARG A 114 -14.50 2.82 -6.48
C ARG A 114 -15.98 2.75 -6.15
N SER A 115 -16.31 2.46 -4.89
CA SER A 115 -17.67 2.56 -4.35
C SER A 115 -17.64 2.88 -2.86
N TRP A 116 -18.68 3.52 -2.37
CA TRP A 116 -18.84 3.79 -0.94
C TRP A 116 -18.93 2.49 -0.11
N PHE A 117 -19.58 1.46 -0.66
CA PHE A 117 -19.66 0.15 -0.04
C PHE A 117 -18.26 -0.46 0.16
N ARG A 118 -17.43 -0.45 -0.90
CA ARG A 118 -16.05 -0.91 -0.78
C ARG A 118 -15.25 -0.07 0.24
N LYS A 119 -15.48 1.26 0.30
CA LYS A 119 -14.81 2.12 1.28
C LYS A 119 -15.23 1.79 2.71
N GLY A 120 -16.49 1.43 2.93
CA GLY A 120 -16.96 0.92 4.22
C GLY A 120 -16.27 -0.39 4.63
N LEU A 121 -16.15 -1.35 3.69
CA LEU A 121 -15.40 -2.60 3.94
C LEU A 121 -13.91 -2.33 4.20
N GLU A 122 -13.28 -1.40 3.48
CA GLU A 122 -11.90 -0.98 3.71
C GLU A 122 -11.70 -0.50 5.16
N THR A 123 -12.65 0.30 5.67
CA THR A 123 -12.62 0.76 7.06
C THR A 123 -12.69 -0.39 8.05
N VAL A 124 -13.60 -1.36 7.83
CA VAL A 124 -13.72 -2.54 8.68
C VAL A 124 -12.42 -3.38 8.68
N PHE A 125 -11.90 -3.69 7.49
CA PHE A 125 -10.64 -4.44 7.38
C PHE A 125 -9.46 -3.70 7.98
N THR A 126 -9.37 -2.39 7.81
CA THR A 126 -8.33 -1.55 8.43
C THR A 126 -8.36 -1.70 9.94
N PHE A 127 -9.53 -1.58 10.56
CA PHE A 127 -9.69 -1.77 11.99
C PHE A 127 -9.25 -3.17 12.44
N VAL A 128 -9.66 -4.22 11.72
CA VAL A 128 -9.34 -5.61 12.06
C VAL A 128 -7.84 -5.88 11.94
N ILE A 129 -7.19 -5.47 10.85
CA ILE A 129 -5.75 -5.71 10.68
C ILE A 129 -4.92 -4.94 11.72
N GLU A 130 -5.29 -3.74 12.12
CA GLU A 130 -4.60 -2.99 13.17
C GLU A 130 -4.72 -3.65 14.55
N LYS A 131 -5.78 -4.42 14.81
CA LYS A 131 -5.94 -5.21 16.04
C LYS A 131 -5.19 -6.53 16.02
N VAL A 132 -5.00 -7.13 14.85
CA VAL A 132 -4.41 -8.47 14.68
C VAL A 132 -2.93 -8.41 14.28
N TRP A 133 -2.54 -7.43 13.49
CA TRP A 133 -1.18 -7.25 12.97
C TRP A 133 -0.48 -6.08 13.66
N ASN A 134 0.81 -6.18 13.89
CA ASN A 134 1.62 -5.03 14.27
C ASN A 134 2.02 -4.19 13.04
N LYS A 135 2.56 -3.00 13.27
CA LYS A 135 2.98 -2.08 12.19
C LYS A 135 4.04 -2.70 11.26
N LYS A 136 4.94 -3.52 11.79
CA LYS A 136 5.94 -4.24 10.99
C LYS A 136 5.30 -5.18 9.98
N ILE A 137 4.32 -5.96 10.41
CA ILE A 137 3.56 -6.88 9.54
C ILE A 137 2.74 -6.11 8.51
N ILE A 138 2.04 -5.04 8.91
CA ILE A 138 1.26 -4.21 7.99
C ILE A 138 2.15 -3.65 6.88
N MET A 139 3.32 -3.10 7.25
CA MET A 139 4.29 -2.57 6.29
C MET A 139 4.82 -3.66 5.34
N GLU A 140 5.15 -4.83 5.86
CA GLU A 140 5.61 -5.96 5.06
C GLU A 140 4.56 -6.39 4.03
N ARG A 141 3.31 -6.57 4.47
CA ARG A 141 2.19 -6.93 3.60
C ARG A 141 1.91 -5.85 2.56
N TYR A 142 1.98 -4.59 2.96
CA TYR A 142 1.84 -3.45 2.05
C TYR A 142 2.90 -3.48 0.95
N LEU A 143 4.17 -3.49 1.33
CA LEU A 143 5.30 -3.45 0.41
C LEU A 143 5.42 -4.69 -0.48
N ASN A 144 4.83 -5.81 -0.09
CA ASN A 144 4.78 -7.01 -0.91
C ASN A 144 3.58 -7.04 -1.88
N SER A 145 2.48 -6.31 -1.60
CA SER A 145 1.23 -6.48 -2.35
C SER A 145 0.85 -5.33 -3.26
N ILE A 146 1.37 -4.12 -3.02
CA ILE A 146 0.96 -2.93 -3.78
C ILE A 146 1.54 -2.93 -5.20
N GLU A 147 0.75 -2.45 -6.16
CA GLU A 147 1.21 -2.22 -7.53
C GLU A 147 2.19 -1.04 -7.57
N MET A 148 3.35 -1.25 -8.16
CA MET A 148 4.44 -0.28 -8.29
C MET A 148 4.85 -0.04 -9.75
N GLY A 149 4.18 -0.68 -10.69
CA GLY A 149 4.33 -0.55 -12.13
C GLY A 149 3.28 -1.39 -12.83
N GLN A 150 3.13 -1.29 -14.14
CA GLN A 150 2.16 -2.08 -14.90
C GLN A 150 2.45 -3.59 -14.75
N GLY A 151 1.62 -4.30 -13.99
CA GLY A 151 1.79 -5.72 -13.68
C GLY A 151 3.00 -6.03 -12.79
N VAL A 152 3.59 -5.03 -12.12
CA VAL A 152 4.70 -5.16 -11.17
C VAL A 152 4.18 -4.91 -9.76
N PHE A 153 4.24 -5.91 -8.91
CA PHE A 153 3.70 -5.89 -7.55
C PHE A 153 4.79 -6.18 -6.51
N GLY A 154 4.83 -5.32 -5.51
CA GLY A 154 5.76 -5.42 -4.40
C GLY A 154 7.12 -4.79 -4.70
N VAL A 155 7.81 -4.49 -3.59
CA VAL A 155 9.04 -3.68 -3.61
C VAL A 155 10.21 -4.42 -4.25
N GLU A 156 10.33 -5.73 -4.07
CA GLU A 156 11.45 -6.51 -4.64
C GLU A 156 11.32 -6.57 -6.16
N ALA A 157 10.13 -6.91 -6.69
CA ALA A 157 9.88 -6.91 -8.12
C ALA A 157 10.08 -5.50 -8.73
N ALA A 158 9.61 -4.45 -8.04
CA ALA A 158 9.81 -3.06 -8.50
C ALA A 158 11.28 -2.65 -8.53
N SER A 159 12.05 -3.03 -7.49
CA SER A 159 13.49 -2.76 -7.42
C SER A 159 14.25 -3.42 -8.57
N ARG A 160 13.97 -4.68 -8.84
CA ARG A 160 14.55 -5.41 -9.97
C ARG A 160 14.12 -4.84 -11.31
N TYR A 161 12.84 -4.46 -11.43
CA TYR A 161 12.30 -3.88 -12.66
C TYR A 161 12.93 -2.54 -13.01
N TYR A 162 13.02 -1.62 -12.05
CA TYR A 162 13.51 -0.26 -12.29
C TYR A 162 15.03 -0.15 -12.18
N PHE A 163 15.66 -0.80 -11.20
CA PHE A 163 17.05 -0.57 -10.80
C PHE A 163 17.97 -1.79 -10.92
N LYS A 164 17.45 -2.97 -11.30
CA LYS A 164 18.23 -4.20 -11.51
C LYS A 164 18.97 -4.71 -10.26
N LYS A 165 18.43 -4.44 -9.08
CA LYS A 165 19.00 -4.86 -7.78
C LYS A 165 17.89 -5.26 -6.80
N SER A 166 18.25 -5.91 -5.68
CA SER A 166 17.30 -6.23 -4.62
C SER A 166 16.85 -4.97 -3.88
N ALA A 167 15.66 -5.02 -3.30
CA ALA A 167 15.10 -3.92 -2.50
C ALA A 167 15.99 -3.55 -1.31
N LYS A 168 16.69 -4.52 -0.72
CA LYS A 168 17.66 -4.32 0.36
C LYS A 168 18.77 -3.34 0.00
N ASN A 169 19.18 -3.33 -1.27
CA ASN A 169 20.32 -2.57 -1.79
C ASN A 169 19.93 -1.25 -2.46
N LEU A 170 18.66 -0.82 -2.33
CA LEU A 170 18.23 0.47 -2.85
C LEU A 170 18.93 1.61 -2.13
N THR A 171 19.45 2.55 -2.90
CA THR A 171 19.90 3.84 -2.36
C THR A 171 18.70 4.66 -1.89
N LYS A 172 18.94 5.67 -1.06
CA LYS A 172 17.91 6.61 -0.61
C LYS A 172 17.14 7.23 -1.77
N SER A 173 17.83 7.62 -2.84
CA SER A 173 17.19 8.21 -4.04
C SER A 173 16.33 7.20 -4.80
N GLU A 174 16.81 5.98 -5.01
CA GLU A 174 16.04 4.93 -5.69
C GLU A 174 14.79 4.53 -4.91
N ALA A 175 14.89 4.42 -3.57
CA ALA A 175 13.76 4.19 -2.69
C ALA A 175 12.72 5.33 -2.80
N ALA A 176 13.17 6.58 -2.87
CA ALA A 176 12.29 7.72 -3.08
C ALA A 176 11.59 7.70 -4.46
N TRP A 177 12.25 7.18 -5.51
CA TRP A 177 11.61 6.96 -6.81
C TRP A 177 10.52 5.90 -6.73
N ILE A 178 10.75 4.78 -6.05
CA ILE A 178 9.71 3.75 -5.83
C ILE A 178 8.51 4.35 -5.10
N ALA A 179 8.73 5.10 -4.02
CA ALA A 179 7.62 5.75 -3.31
C ALA A 179 6.91 6.83 -4.17
N ALA A 180 7.63 7.48 -5.08
CA ALA A 180 7.04 8.52 -5.93
C ALA A 180 6.03 7.98 -6.94
N VAL A 181 6.14 6.72 -7.39
CA VAL A 181 5.22 6.13 -8.38
C VAL A 181 3.90 5.67 -7.77
N LEU A 182 3.82 5.42 -6.48
CA LEU A 182 2.68 4.81 -5.79
C LEU A 182 1.31 5.47 -6.06
N PRO A 183 1.18 6.81 -6.21
CA PRO A 183 -0.12 7.41 -6.50
C PRO A 183 -0.69 7.07 -7.88
N ASN A 184 0.15 6.71 -8.83
CA ASN A 184 -0.27 6.31 -10.17
C ASN A 184 0.78 5.40 -10.84
N PRO A 185 0.93 4.15 -10.36
CA PRO A 185 1.96 3.23 -10.84
C PRO A 185 1.80 2.83 -12.31
N LYS A 186 0.60 3.03 -12.86
CA LYS A 186 0.29 2.77 -14.27
C LYS A 186 0.83 3.84 -15.22
N LYS A 187 1.04 5.06 -14.71
CA LYS A 187 1.46 6.25 -15.48
C LYS A 187 2.88 6.70 -15.18
N TYR A 188 3.32 6.52 -13.93
CA TYR A 188 4.60 7.04 -13.48
C TYR A 188 5.72 6.02 -13.73
N ASP A 189 6.77 6.49 -14.40
CA ASP A 189 7.96 5.68 -14.70
C ASP A 189 9.22 6.41 -14.22
N PRO A 190 9.95 5.85 -13.24
CA PRO A 190 11.24 6.40 -12.80
C PRO A 190 12.31 6.47 -13.90
N LYS A 191 12.22 5.63 -14.95
CA LYS A 191 13.16 5.64 -16.07
C LYS A 191 12.95 6.84 -17.00
N ASN A 192 11.67 7.32 -17.07
CA ASN A 192 11.29 8.46 -17.90
C ASN A 192 10.45 9.46 -17.07
N PRO A 193 11.06 10.10 -16.05
CA PRO A 193 10.32 10.87 -15.08
C PRO A 193 9.82 12.21 -15.63
N THR A 194 8.52 12.45 -15.51
CA THR A 194 7.91 13.74 -15.79
C THR A 194 8.38 14.82 -14.79
N PRO A 195 8.27 16.12 -15.13
CA PRO A 195 8.59 17.20 -14.18
C PRO A 195 7.82 17.10 -12.85
N SER A 196 6.56 16.64 -12.89
CA SER A 196 5.75 16.41 -11.68
C SER A 196 6.31 15.29 -10.83
N LEU A 197 6.74 14.19 -11.45
CA LEU A 197 7.33 13.05 -10.74
C LEU A 197 8.69 13.42 -10.13
N LYS A 198 9.52 14.21 -10.84
CA LYS A 198 10.78 14.75 -10.30
C LYS A 198 10.55 15.63 -9.08
N ARG A 199 9.54 16.51 -9.10
CA ARG A 199 9.18 17.32 -7.92
C ARG A 199 8.72 16.46 -6.75
N LYS A 200 7.90 15.42 -7.01
CA LYS A 200 7.48 14.49 -5.95
C LYS A 200 8.67 13.75 -5.35
N HIS A 201 9.56 13.20 -6.17
CA HIS A 201 10.78 12.56 -5.72
C HIS A 201 11.61 13.47 -4.80
N SER A 202 11.90 14.71 -5.25
CA SER A 202 12.67 15.68 -4.45
C SER A 202 11.99 16.03 -3.12
N TRP A 203 10.66 16.10 -3.12
CA TRP A 203 9.90 16.30 -1.89
C TRP A 203 10.02 15.10 -0.95
N ILE A 204 9.86 13.86 -1.46
CA ILE A 204 10.03 12.65 -0.65
C ILE A 204 11.44 12.60 -0.05
N MET A 205 12.48 12.87 -0.83
CA MET A 205 13.87 12.90 -0.35
C MET A 205 14.06 13.83 0.86
N LYS A 206 13.37 14.98 0.86
CA LYS A 206 13.39 15.92 2.01
C LYS A 206 12.63 15.33 3.20
N GLN A 207 11.42 14.77 2.98
CA GLN A 207 10.60 14.22 4.06
C GLN A 207 11.24 12.99 4.72
N MET A 208 11.98 12.17 3.99
CA MET A 208 12.70 11.01 4.55
C MET A 208 13.65 11.37 5.70
N ASN A 209 14.14 12.62 5.77
CA ASN A 209 15.01 13.06 6.86
C ASN A 209 14.28 13.17 8.21
N HIS A 210 12.96 13.24 8.19
CA HIS A 210 12.12 13.41 9.39
C HIS A 210 11.49 12.10 9.87
N ILE A 211 11.65 11.01 9.10
CA ILE A 211 11.10 9.69 9.44
C ILE A 211 12.15 8.87 10.17
N ARG A 212 11.70 8.19 11.23
CA ARG A 212 12.48 7.17 11.96
C ARG A 212 11.63 5.89 12.00
N LEU A 213 12.24 4.77 11.65
CA LEU A 213 11.60 3.46 11.84
C LEU A 213 11.51 3.17 13.34
N GLN A 214 10.43 2.52 13.74
CA GLN A 214 10.24 1.99 15.09
C GLN A 214 10.37 0.45 15.00
N GLU A 215 11.07 -0.10 15.96
CA GLU A 215 11.24 -1.56 16.12
C GLU A 215 9.96 -2.27 16.58
#